data_6f0daf5284d14ac05072d0d5a8bbe51f
#
_entry.id   6f0daf5284d14ac05072d0d5a8bbe51f
#
_cell.length_a   1.000
_cell.length_b   1.000
_cell.length_c   1.000
_cell.angle_alpha   90.00
_cell.angle_beta   90.00
_cell.angle_gamma   90.00
#
_symmetry.space_group_name_H-M   'P 1'
#
loop_
_entity.id
_entity.type
_entity.pdbx_description
1 polymer ?
#
loop_
_entity_poly.entity_id
_entity_poly.type
_entity_poly.pdbx_seq_one_letter_code
_entity_poly.pdbx_strand_id
1 'polypeptide(L)'
;MKPSHIEHIGIAVKNLAEATRFYEEILGLKCYNIEEIADQKVRTAFFMVGNTKIELLEPLDNDGPVGKFIEKRGEGVHHIAFAVKKFLSKEDINRNAR
;
A
#
# COMPACT_ATOMS: atom_id res chain seq x y z
N MET A 1 13.03 7.64 -17.06
CA MET A 1 12.93 6.49 -16.16
C MET A 1 11.61 5.78 -16.39
N LYS A 2 11.67 4.51 -16.67
CA LYS A 2 10.49 3.73 -17.01
C LYS A 2 10.21 2.68 -15.92
N PRO A 3 9.02 2.65 -15.34
CA PRO A 3 8.69 1.62 -14.36
C PRO A 3 8.64 0.23 -15.01
N SER A 4 9.06 -0.78 -14.28
CA SER A 4 9.02 -2.17 -14.75
C SER A 4 7.66 -2.82 -14.43
N HIS A 5 7.05 -2.44 -13.32
CA HIS A 5 5.75 -2.99 -12.89
C HIS A 5 5.20 -2.14 -11.75
N ILE A 6 3.98 -2.45 -11.35
CA ILE A 6 3.39 -1.84 -10.15
C ILE A 6 3.99 -2.58 -8.94
N GLU A 7 4.71 -1.85 -8.11
CA GLU A 7 5.37 -2.43 -6.93
C GLU A 7 4.34 -2.77 -5.86
N HIS A 8 3.45 -1.82 -5.54
CA HIS A 8 2.37 -2.12 -4.63
C HIS A 8 1.15 -1.23 -4.85
N ILE A 9 0.02 -1.69 -4.34
CA ILE A 9 -1.23 -0.94 -4.30
C ILE A 9 -1.65 -0.90 -2.85
N GLY A 10 -1.83 0.32 -2.32
CA GLY A 10 -2.32 0.52 -0.95
C GLY A 10 -3.83 0.74 -0.97
N ILE A 11 -4.56 -0.06 -0.22
CA ILE A 11 -6.02 -0.03 -0.17
C ILE A 11 -6.45 0.29 1.26
N ALA A 12 -7.17 1.40 1.42
CA ALA A 12 -7.68 1.81 2.72
C ALA A 12 -8.91 0.98 3.10
N VAL A 13 -8.88 0.38 4.27
CA VAL A 13 -9.98 -0.45 4.77
C VAL A 13 -10.34 -0.03 6.19
N LYS A 14 -11.62 -0.17 6.55
CA LYS A 14 -12.08 0.17 7.90
C LYS A 14 -11.78 -0.93 8.90
N ASN A 15 -11.79 -2.17 8.46
CA ASN A 15 -11.57 -3.32 9.33
C ASN A 15 -10.59 -4.28 8.68
N LEU A 16 -9.38 -4.31 9.21
CA LEU A 16 -8.30 -5.12 8.63
C LEU A 16 -8.59 -6.61 8.70
N ALA A 17 -9.15 -7.07 9.82
CA ALA A 17 -9.45 -8.49 10.00
C ALA A 17 -10.47 -8.98 8.97
N GLU A 18 -11.54 -8.22 8.74
CA GLU A 18 -12.54 -8.56 7.75
C GLU A 18 -11.98 -8.54 6.33
N ALA A 19 -11.23 -7.50 5.99
CA ALA A 19 -10.63 -7.37 4.68
C ALA A 19 -9.60 -8.49 4.42
N THR A 20 -8.77 -8.78 5.40
CA THR A 20 -7.79 -9.86 5.31
C THR A 20 -8.47 -11.20 5.08
N ARG A 21 -9.55 -11.45 5.79
CA ARG A 21 -10.33 -12.68 5.62
C ARG A 21 -10.87 -12.81 4.21
N PHE A 22 -11.41 -11.72 3.66
CA PHE A 22 -11.92 -11.71 2.29
C PHE A 22 -10.81 -12.07 1.29
N TYR A 23 -9.65 -11.45 1.43
CA TYR A 23 -8.53 -11.69 0.52
C TYR A 23 -8.03 -13.13 0.64
N GLU A 24 -8.04 -13.70 1.83
CA GLU A 24 -7.61 -15.07 2.03
C GLU A 24 -8.65 -16.09 1.59
N GLU A 25 -9.89 -15.94 2.03
CA GLU A 25 -10.93 -16.95 1.80
C GLU A 25 -11.54 -16.87 0.40
N ILE A 26 -11.75 -15.67 -0.12
CA ILE A 26 -12.40 -15.49 -1.41
C ILE A 26 -11.38 -15.44 -2.54
N LEU A 27 -10.30 -14.70 -2.38
CA LEU A 27 -9.29 -14.56 -3.42
C LEU A 27 -8.17 -15.60 -3.34
N GLY A 28 -8.13 -16.38 -2.27
CA GLY A 28 -7.13 -17.44 -2.13
C GLY A 28 -5.70 -16.94 -1.93
N LEU A 29 -5.54 -15.71 -1.50
CA LEU A 29 -4.23 -15.14 -1.26
C LEU A 29 -3.80 -15.40 0.19
N LYS A 30 -2.50 -15.35 0.44
CA LYS A 30 -1.99 -15.53 1.79
C LYS A 30 -1.45 -14.23 2.33
N CYS A 31 -1.96 -13.80 3.49
CA CYS A 31 -1.38 -12.69 4.21
C CYS A 31 -0.04 -13.15 4.80
N TYR A 32 1.06 -12.57 4.32
CA TYR A 32 2.38 -13.03 4.78
C TYR A 32 2.96 -12.17 5.89
N ASN A 33 2.36 -11.04 6.19
CA ASN A 33 2.83 -10.17 7.26
C ASN A 33 1.76 -9.15 7.63
N ILE A 34 1.76 -8.74 8.91
CA ILE A 34 0.95 -7.63 9.40
C ILE A 34 1.87 -6.77 10.24
N GLU A 35 1.88 -5.46 9.97
CA GLU A 35 2.73 -4.50 10.67
C GLU A 35 1.94 -3.29 11.12
N GLU A 36 2.26 -2.78 12.31
CA GLU A 36 1.82 -1.46 12.73
C GLU A 36 2.92 -0.46 12.38
N ILE A 37 2.55 0.58 11.68
CA ILE A 37 3.47 1.66 11.29
C ILE A 37 3.01 2.91 12.02
N ALA A 38 3.58 3.14 13.20
CA ALA A 38 3.15 4.20 14.10
C ALA A 38 3.26 5.59 13.49
N ASP A 39 4.34 5.85 12.75
CA ASP A 39 4.56 7.16 12.13
C ASP A 39 3.48 7.51 11.12
N GLN A 40 2.90 6.52 10.47
CA GLN A 40 1.84 6.71 9.48
C GLN A 40 0.45 6.43 10.05
N LYS A 41 0.40 6.01 11.31
CA LYS A 41 -0.85 5.71 12.02
C LYS A 41 -1.70 4.69 11.31
N VAL A 42 -1.08 3.62 10.85
CA VAL A 42 -1.76 2.52 10.16
C VAL A 42 -1.30 1.16 10.65
N ARG A 43 -2.19 0.18 10.49
CA ARG A 43 -1.86 -1.23 10.58
C ARG A 43 -2.03 -1.80 9.17
N THR A 44 -1.02 -2.51 8.69
CA THR A 44 -0.98 -2.95 7.29
C THR A 44 -0.88 -4.47 7.20
N ALA A 45 -1.72 -5.07 6.34
CA ALA A 45 -1.62 -6.47 5.98
C ALA A 45 -1.09 -6.59 4.56
N PHE A 46 -0.16 -7.51 4.34
CA PHE A 46 0.57 -7.65 3.07
C PHE A 46 0.24 -8.95 2.35
N PHE A 47 -0.01 -8.84 1.06
CA PHE A 47 -0.26 -9.96 0.15
C PHE A 47 0.58 -9.79 -1.10
N MET A 48 0.90 -10.90 -1.77
CA MET A 48 1.55 -10.85 -3.09
C MET A 48 0.61 -11.34 -4.17
N VAL A 49 0.53 -10.59 -5.25
CA VAL A 49 -0.17 -10.99 -6.47
C VAL A 49 0.84 -10.85 -7.61
N GLY A 50 1.45 -11.98 -7.99
CA GLY A 50 2.58 -11.92 -8.91
C GLY A 50 3.70 -11.10 -8.31
N ASN A 51 4.14 -10.07 -9.02
CA ASN A 51 5.19 -9.16 -8.57
C ASN A 51 4.66 -7.93 -7.84
N THR A 52 3.34 -7.83 -7.67
CA THR A 52 2.72 -6.66 -7.06
C THR A 52 2.28 -6.99 -5.64
N LYS A 53 2.67 -6.16 -4.69
CA LYS A 53 2.16 -6.26 -3.31
C LYS A 53 0.79 -5.59 -3.21
N ILE A 54 -0.11 -6.21 -2.49
CA ILE A 54 -1.33 -5.55 -2.03
C ILE A 54 -1.14 -5.25 -0.56
N GLU A 55 -1.37 -3.99 -0.18
CA GLU A 55 -1.25 -3.54 1.20
C GLU A 55 -2.61 -3.04 1.67
N LEU A 56 -3.22 -3.76 2.60
CA LEU A 56 -4.47 -3.31 3.21
C LEU A 56 -4.12 -2.43 4.39
N LEU A 57 -4.64 -1.20 4.40
CA LEU A 57 -4.27 -0.16 5.35
C LEU A 57 -5.44 0.19 6.24
N GLU A 58 -5.36 -0.19 7.52
CA GLU A 58 -6.38 0.18 8.51
C GLU A 58 -5.83 1.33 9.35
N PRO A 59 -6.56 2.46 9.47
CA PRO A 59 -6.08 3.55 10.30
C PRO A 59 -6.12 3.19 11.78
N LEU A 60 -5.09 3.60 12.52
CA LEU A 60 -5.06 3.46 13.97
C LEU A 60 -5.90 4.55 14.66
N ASP A 61 -6.03 5.70 13.97
CA ASP A 61 -6.89 6.79 14.42
C ASP A 61 -7.34 7.62 13.21
N ASN A 62 -8.14 8.65 13.46
CA ASN A 62 -8.69 9.49 12.39
C ASN A 62 -7.77 10.63 11.97
N ASP A 63 -6.65 10.82 12.64
CA ASP A 63 -5.75 11.96 12.39
C ASP A 63 -4.70 11.67 11.32
N GLY A 64 -4.41 10.39 11.08
CA GLY A 64 -3.42 10.01 10.07
C GLY A 64 -3.96 10.11 8.65
N PRO A 65 -3.06 9.94 7.65
CA PRO A 65 -3.45 10.07 6.24
C PRO A 65 -4.55 9.11 5.81
N VAL A 66 -4.48 7.85 6.23
CA VAL A 66 -5.47 6.84 5.84
C VAL A 66 -6.79 7.09 6.53
N GLY A 67 -6.77 7.48 7.81
CA GLY A 67 -7.98 7.84 8.53
C GLY A 67 -8.72 9.00 7.86
N LYS A 68 -7.98 10.03 7.48
CA LYS A 68 -8.55 11.18 6.76
C LYS A 68 -9.09 10.78 5.39
N PHE A 69 -8.38 9.89 4.70
CA PHE A 69 -8.83 9.40 3.41
C PHE A 69 -10.19 8.70 3.52
N ILE A 70 -10.31 7.78 4.49
CA ILE A 70 -11.57 7.04 4.69
C ILE A 70 -12.71 7.97 5.09
N GLU A 71 -12.41 8.96 5.92
CA GLU A 71 -13.42 9.93 6.35
C GLU A 71 -14.00 10.70 5.16
N LYS A 72 -13.15 11.08 4.21
CA LYS A 72 -13.58 11.84 3.04
C LYS A 72 -14.11 11.00 1.90
N ARG A 73 -13.53 9.83 1.67
CA ARG A 73 -13.78 9.04 0.46
C ARG A 73 -14.29 7.63 0.72
N GLY A 74 -14.28 7.18 1.96
CA GLY A 74 -14.59 5.80 2.28
C GLY A 74 -13.43 4.88 1.97
N GLU A 75 -13.72 3.58 1.91
CA GLU A 75 -12.72 2.58 1.58
C GLU A 75 -12.36 2.61 0.10
N GLY A 76 -11.14 2.25 -0.23
CA GLY A 76 -10.71 2.18 -1.62
C GLY A 76 -9.22 2.33 -1.79
N VAL A 77 -8.79 2.38 -3.05
CA VAL A 77 -7.37 2.53 -3.38
C VAL A 77 -6.87 3.90 -2.87
N HIS A 78 -5.89 3.84 -2.00
CA HIS A 78 -5.28 5.03 -1.43
C HIS A 78 -4.09 5.49 -2.25
N HIS A 79 -3.26 4.54 -2.71
CA HIS A 79 -2.08 4.88 -3.50
C HIS A 79 -1.60 3.70 -4.33
N ILE A 80 -0.83 4.03 -5.37
CA ILE A 80 -0.16 3.06 -6.22
C ILE A 80 1.31 3.47 -6.30
N ALA A 81 2.21 2.51 -6.11
CA ALA A 81 3.64 2.74 -6.24
C ALA A 81 4.20 1.93 -7.40
N PHE A 82 5.08 2.54 -8.17
CA PHE A 82 5.72 1.90 -9.31
C PHE A 82 7.14 1.47 -8.95
N ALA A 83 7.52 0.29 -9.42
CA ALA A 83 8.89 -0.18 -9.29
C ALA A 83 9.71 0.44 -10.41
N VAL A 84 10.73 1.20 -10.03
CA VAL A 84 11.62 1.85 -10.98
C VAL A 84 13.03 1.33 -10.77
N LYS A 85 13.94 1.74 -11.66
CA LYS A 85 15.33 1.34 -11.58
C LYS A 85 15.88 1.64 -10.18
N LYS A 86 16.46 0.61 -9.56
CA LYS A 86 16.88 0.66 -8.17
C LYS A 86 18.00 1.67 -7.91
N PHE A 87 18.93 1.78 -8.86
CA PHE A 87 20.04 2.71 -8.75
C PHE A 87 20.01 3.69 -9.90
N LEU A 88 20.09 4.97 -9.56
CA LEU A 88 20.19 6.04 -10.52
C LEU A 88 21.57 6.69 -10.36
N SER A 89 22.18 7.07 -11.48
CA SER A 89 23.39 7.89 -11.44
C SER A 89 23.01 9.28 -10.92
N LYS A 90 24.01 10.03 -10.48
CA LYS A 90 23.81 11.40 -10.07
C LYS A 90 23.16 12.23 -11.17
N GLU A 91 23.58 12.00 -12.41
CA GLU A 91 23.03 12.69 -13.56
C GLU A 91 21.55 12.37 -13.79
N ASP A 92 21.19 11.10 -13.63
CA ASP A 92 19.80 10.66 -13.77
C ASP A 92 18.93 11.29 -12.72
N ILE A 93 19.42 11.35 -11.48
CA ILE A 93 18.69 11.98 -10.37
C ILE A 93 18.48 13.45 -10.65
N ASN A 94 19.51 14.17 -11.11
CA ASN A 94 19.40 15.59 -11.40
C ASN A 94 18.42 15.86 -12.54
N ARG A 95 18.42 15.01 -13.56
CA ARG A 95 17.48 15.12 -14.67
C ARG A 95 16.03 14.94 -14.21
N ASN A 96 15.80 14.00 -13.32
CA ASN A 96 14.47 13.63 -12.89
C ASN A 96 13.93 14.51 -11.75
N ALA A 97 14.77 15.36 -11.18
CA ALA A 97 14.40 16.24 -10.08
C ALA A 97 13.63 17.48 -10.50
N ARG A 98 13.39 17.68 -11.77
CA ARG A 98 12.69 18.87 -12.27
C ARG A 98 11.20 18.75 -12.25
#